data_ce2f70327f8836f8a8f7f45f9ee9ef98
#
_entry.id   ce2f70327f8836f8a8f7f45f9ee9ef98
#
_cell.length_a   1.000
_cell.length_b   1.000
_cell.length_c   1.000
_cell.angle_alpha   90.00
_cell.angle_beta   90.00
_cell.angle_gamma   90.00
#
_symmetry.space_group_name_H-M   'P 1'
#
loop_
_entity.id
_entity.type
_entity.pdbx_description
1 polymer ?
#
loop_
_entity_poly.entity_id
_entity_poly.type
_entity_poly.pdbx_seq_one_letter_code
_entity_poly.pdbx_strand_id
1 'polypeptide(L)'
;MGRKIVRSAVAAAMMCGAAAADKPLLVGITEICQTKDRARTVSVGSDYAEAVAKGGNIPVVISRFGSDEQIDAILARIDLLLLPGGGDIAPARYGEKADPTLGGVSLLRDNFEWRVLTLAKKRRLPIVGICRGCQVLNVFHGGTLWQDLPSQFPAKDVQHRNVHHAISIEPDSLLAKMVGVTSATVNSTHHQAAKKIAPGFRVVAKSPEGVVEAIEAIDYPAIGVQFHPERMVAQEKDELFLKFFQNLKMLK
;
A
#
# COMPACT_ATOMS: atom_id res chain seq x y z
N MET A 1 37.00 64.71 -34.37
CA MET A 1 36.34 63.43 -34.78
C MET A 1 36.53 62.39 -33.68
N GLY A 2 35.59 62.21 -32.77
CA GLY A 2 35.67 61.32 -31.64
C GLY A 2 34.76 60.12 -31.87
N ARG A 3 35.32 58.94 -31.93
CA ARG A 3 34.58 57.65 -31.98
C ARG A 3 34.16 57.28 -30.57
N LYS A 4 32.84 57.22 -30.32
CA LYS A 4 32.26 56.63 -29.12
C LYS A 4 32.27 55.13 -29.25
N ILE A 5 32.97 54.46 -28.31
CA ILE A 5 32.93 53.00 -28.13
C ILE A 5 31.68 52.67 -27.30
N VAL A 6 30.73 51.96 -27.93
CA VAL A 6 29.55 51.41 -27.23
C VAL A 6 30.00 50.08 -26.62
N ARG A 7 30.05 50.01 -25.28
CA ARG A 7 30.25 48.73 -24.55
C ARG A 7 28.93 48.04 -24.48
N SER A 8 28.83 46.91 -25.20
CA SER A 8 27.71 45.98 -25.11
C SER A 8 27.80 45.16 -23.79
N ALA A 9 26.84 45.33 -22.92
CA ALA A 9 26.71 44.53 -21.71
C ALA A 9 26.07 43.17 -22.08
N VAL A 10 26.86 42.11 -21.99
CA VAL A 10 26.38 40.74 -22.13
C VAL A 10 25.70 40.39 -20.82
N ALA A 11 24.38 40.31 -20.83
CA ALA A 11 23.57 39.77 -19.70
C ALA A 11 23.80 38.26 -19.61
N ALA A 12 24.49 37.81 -18.57
CA ALA A 12 24.58 36.40 -18.21
C ALA A 12 23.21 35.95 -17.71
N ALA A 13 22.51 35.23 -18.56
CA ALA A 13 21.30 34.51 -18.12
C ALA A 13 21.74 33.42 -17.15
N MET A 14 21.44 33.62 -15.86
CA MET A 14 21.47 32.54 -14.86
C MET A 14 20.42 31.50 -15.27
N MET A 15 20.89 30.40 -15.86
CA MET A 15 20.11 29.19 -16.00
C MET A 15 19.89 28.64 -14.58
N CYS A 16 18.74 28.98 -13.96
CA CYS A 16 18.23 28.29 -12.80
C CYS A 16 17.99 26.86 -13.25
N GLY A 17 18.89 25.94 -12.88
CA GLY A 17 18.71 24.51 -13.12
C GLY A 17 17.45 24.06 -12.41
N ALA A 18 16.37 23.88 -13.14
CA ALA A 18 15.22 23.14 -12.63
C ALA A 18 15.76 21.76 -12.24
N ALA A 19 15.71 21.44 -10.94
CA ALA A 19 15.94 20.07 -10.48
C ALA A 19 15.04 19.18 -11.33
N ALA A 20 15.62 18.18 -12.00
CA ALA A 20 14.86 17.25 -12.81
C ALA A 20 13.78 16.65 -11.90
N ALA A 21 12.51 16.95 -12.19
CA ALA A 21 11.41 16.38 -11.44
C ALA A 21 11.55 14.86 -11.50
N ASP A 22 11.53 14.21 -10.35
CA ASP A 22 11.60 12.74 -10.27
C ASP A 22 10.56 12.13 -11.20
N LYS A 23 10.98 11.14 -12.00
CA LYS A 23 10.06 10.45 -12.93
C LYS A 23 8.92 9.79 -12.15
N PRO A 24 7.65 10.00 -12.54
CA PRO A 24 6.51 9.33 -11.94
C PRO A 24 6.70 7.81 -11.95
N LEU A 25 6.35 7.14 -10.84
CA LEU A 25 6.32 5.67 -10.79
C LEU A 25 5.10 5.14 -11.53
N LEU A 26 5.26 4.05 -12.24
CA LEU A 26 4.14 3.26 -12.76
C LEU A 26 3.70 2.27 -11.69
N VAL A 27 2.57 2.52 -11.04
CA VAL A 27 2.04 1.74 -9.92
C VAL A 27 0.97 0.78 -10.40
N GLY A 28 1.28 -0.52 -10.38
CA GLY A 28 0.32 -1.56 -10.72
C GLY A 28 -0.57 -1.88 -9.53
N ILE A 29 -1.88 -1.76 -9.69
CA ILE A 29 -2.88 -2.04 -8.66
C ILE A 29 -3.63 -3.31 -9.04
N THR A 30 -3.62 -4.35 -8.18
CA THR A 30 -4.40 -5.57 -8.44
C THR A 30 -5.89 -5.27 -8.39
N GLU A 31 -6.66 -5.88 -9.32
CA GLU A 31 -8.12 -5.72 -9.31
C GLU A 31 -8.76 -6.29 -8.04
N ILE A 32 -9.89 -5.71 -7.66
CA ILE A 32 -10.73 -6.20 -6.56
C ILE A 32 -11.79 -7.13 -7.12
N CYS A 33 -11.62 -8.45 -6.89
CA CYS A 33 -12.61 -9.45 -7.26
C CYS A 33 -13.59 -9.66 -6.11
N GLN A 34 -14.86 -9.32 -6.30
CA GLN A 34 -15.89 -9.55 -5.30
C GLN A 34 -16.46 -10.97 -5.38
N THR A 35 -16.95 -11.51 -4.24
CA THR A 35 -17.50 -12.87 -4.14
C THR A 35 -18.74 -13.12 -5.01
N LYS A 36 -19.47 -12.07 -5.39
CA LYS A 36 -20.69 -12.12 -6.23
C LYS A 36 -20.43 -11.82 -7.70
N ASP A 37 -19.17 -11.80 -8.10
CA ASP A 37 -18.80 -11.33 -9.45
C ASP A 37 -19.11 -12.39 -10.53
N ARG A 38 -20.40 -12.53 -10.83
CA ARG A 38 -20.85 -13.08 -12.15
C ARG A 38 -20.57 -12.08 -13.27
N ALA A 39 -20.35 -10.83 -12.93
CA ALA A 39 -19.96 -9.79 -13.87
C ALA A 39 -18.50 -9.98 -14.25
N ARG A 40 -18.21 -10.03 -15.54
CA ARG A 40 -16.84 -10.08 -16.10
C ARG A 40 -16.19 -8.69 -16.03
N THR A 41 -16.27 -8.05 -14.85
CA THR A 41 -15.80 -6.69 -14.64
C THR A 41 -14.43 -6.72 -13.98
N VAL A 42 -13.52 -5.90 -14.47
CA VAL A 42 -12.27 -5.55 -13.84
C VAL A 42 -12.47 -4.24 -13.09
N SER A 43 -12.29 -4.21 -11.80
CA SER A 43 -12.49 -3.01 -10.99
C SER A 43 -11.43 -2.83 -9.91
N VAL A 44 -11.21 -1.59 -9.56
CA VAL A 44 -10.44 -1.16 -8.39
C VAL A 44 -11.19 0.03 -7.77
N GLY A 45 -11.13 0.21 -6.47
CA GLY A 45 -11.70 1.40 -5.85
C GLY A 45 -11.03 2.67 -6.39
N SER A 46 -11.81 3.67 -6.78
CA SER A 46 -11.30 4.93 -7.35
C SER A 46 -10.30 5.63 -6.42
N ASP A 47 -10.50 5.51 -5.10
CA ASP A 47 -9.64 6.14 -4.08
C ASP A 47 -8.17 5.72 -4.22
N TYR A 48 -7.88 4.45 -4.56
CA TYR A 48 -6.51 3.97 -4.78
C TYR A 48 -5.85 4.65 -5.98
N ALA A 49 -6.56 4.70 -7.11
CA ALA A 49 -6.04 5.34 -8.32
C ALA A 49 -5.88 6.85 -8.14
N GLU A 50 -6.85 7.49 -7.46
CA GLU A 50 -6.81 8.92 -7.15
C GLU A 50 -5.65 9.28 -6.22
N ALA A 51 -5.44 8.50 -5.14
CA ALA A 51 -4.34 8.77 -4.20
C ALA A 51 -2.97 8.57 -4.86
N VAL A 52 -2.80 7.53 -5.67
CA VAL A 52 -1.57 7.31 -6.47
C VAL A 52 -1.33 8.49 -7.42
N ALA A 53 -2.37 8.96 -8.14
CA ALA A 53 -2.25 10.09 -9.06
C ALA A 53 -1.95 11.40 -8.33
N LYS A 54 -2.63 11.69 -7.21
CA LYS A 54 -2.35 12.86 -6.37
C LYS A 54 -0.93 12.84 -5.80
N GLY A 55 -0.38 11.64 -5.52
CA GLY A 55 1.01 11.47 -5.15
C GLY A 55 2.02 11.69 -6.29
N GLY A 56 1.57 12.08 -7.49
CA GLY A 56 2.42 12.34 -8.65
C GLY A 56 2.84 11.07 -9.41
N ASN A 57 2.17 9.95 -9.18
CA ASN A 57 2.46 8.65 -9.79
C ASN A 57 1.37 8.24 -10.80
N ILE A 58 1.60 7.18 -11.56
CA ILE A 58 0.71 6.72 -12.64
C ILE A 58 0.06 5.39 -12.22
N PRO A 59 -1.25 5.35 -11.92
CA PRO A 59 -1.94 4.10 -11.57
C PRO A 59 -2.26 3.27 -12.81
N VAL A 60 -2.04 1.94 -12.72
CA VAL A 60 -2.40 0.96 -13.75
C VAL A 60 -3.08 -0.24 -13.08
N VAL A 61 -4.22 -0.68 -13.60
CA VAL A 61 -4.93 -1.85 -13.05
C VAL A 61 -4.37 -3.13 -13.66
N ILE A 62 -4.04 -4.10 -12.80
CA ILE A 62 -3.61 -5.45 -13.19
C ILE A 62 -4.82 -6.38 -13.10
N SER A 63 -5.21 -6.96 -14.23
CA SER A 63 -6.35 -7.86 -14.33
C SER A 63 -5.97 -9.32 -14.08
N ARG A 64 -6.88 -10.09 -13.48
CA ARG A 64 -6.75 -11.54 -13.24
C ARG A 64 -6.79 -12.41 -14.51
N PHE A 65 -7.27 -11.84 -15.61
CA PHE A 65 -7.54 -12.61 -16.85
C PHE A 65 -6.28 -12.98 -17.64
N GLY A 66 -5.12 -12.45 -17.27
CA GLY A 66 -3.87 -12.79 -17.93
C GLY A 66 -3.31 -14.17 -17.51
N SER A 67 -2.53 -14.80 -18.41
CA SER A 67 -1.65 -15.92 -18.04
C SER A 67 -0.52 -15.45 -17.12
N ASP A 68 0.26 -16.37 -16.52
CA ASP A 68 1.40 -16.00 -15.67
C ASP A 68 2.45 -15.21 -16.46
N GLU A 69 2.68 -15.56 -17.74
CA GLU A 69 3.61 -14.86 -18.61
C GLU A 69 3.13 -13.43 -18.92
N GLN A 70 1.82 -13.25 -19.12
CA GLN A 70 1.23 -11.93 -19.36
C GLN A 70 1.29 -11.06 -18.10
N ILE A 71 0.96 -11.61 -16.93
CA ILE A 71 1.10 -10.92 -15.64
C ILE A 71 2.57 -10.56 -15.40
N ASP A 72 3.48 -11.51 -15.59
CA ASP A 72 4.92 -11.28 -15.42
C ASP A 72 5.45 -10.18 -16.37
N ALA A 73 4.95 -10.14 -17.61
CA ALA A 73 5.28 -9.09 -18.57
C ALA A 73 4.77 -7.69 -18.14
N ILE A 74 3.63 -7.62 -17.42
CA ILE A 74 3.14 -6.39 -16.80
C ILE A 74 4.04 -6.00 -15.63
N LEU A 75 4.33 -6.95 -14.72
CA LEU A 75 5.18 -6.71 -13.57
C LEU A 75 6.60 -6.25 -13.95
N ALA A 76 7.10 -6.67 -15.12
CA ALA A 76 8.37 -6.18 -15.66
C ALA A 76 8.36 -4.71 -16.09
N ARG A 77 7.19 -4.09 -16.23
CA ARG A 77 7.01 -2.72 -16.72
C ARG A 77 6.57 -1.73 -15.67
N ILE A 78 6.09 -2.21 -14.54
CA ILE A 78 5.70 -1.35 -13.41
C ILE A 78 6.86 -1.16 -12.45
N ASP A 79 6.82 -0.08 -11.70
CA ASP A 79 7.84 0.27 -10.71
C ASP A 79 7.48 -0.21 -9.30
N LEU A 80 6.18 -0.40 -9.02
CA LEU A 80 5.66 -0.76 -7.72
C LEU A 80 4.33 -1.50 -7.88
N LEU A 81 4.11 -2.51 -7.04
CA LEU A 81 2.85 -3.24 -6.91
C LEU A 81 2.06 -2.73 -5.69
N LEU A 82 0.79 -2.38 -5.88
CA LEU A 82 -0.14 -2.03 -4.80
C LEU A 82 -1.23 -3.11 -4.69
N LEU A 83 -1.34 -3.68 -3.50
CA LEU A 83 -2.41 -4.62 -3.12
C LEU A 83 -3.51 -3.85 -2.37
N PRO A 84 -4.72 -3.71 -2.92
CA PRO A 84 -5.79 -2.94 -2.28
C PRO A 84 -6.50 -3.70 -1.17
N GLY A 85 -7.29 -2.98 -0.36
CA GLY A 85 -8.17 -3.52 0.66
C GLY A 85 -9.30 -4.37 0.11
N GLY A 86 -10.14 -4.91 0.99
CA GLY A 86 -11.29 -5.74 0.61
C GLY A 86 -11.74 -6.72 1.68
N GLY A 87 -12.46 -7.76 1.29
CA GLY A 87 -12.95 -8.82 2.17
C GLY A 87 -11.85 -9.74 2.71
N ASP A 88 -12.23 -10.73 3.48
CA ASP A 88 -11.31 -11.60 4.23
C ASP A 88 -10.52 -12.56 3.33
N ILE A 89 -9.36 -12.99 3.83
CA ILE A 89 -8.52 -14.01 3.21
C ILE A 89 -8.99 -15.38 3.72
N ALA A 90 -9.02 -16.39 2.85
CA ALA A 90 -9.35 -17.75 3.24
C ALA A 90 -8.42 -18.26 4.35
N PRO A 91 -8.95 -18.65 5.54
CA PRO A 91 -8.13 -19.11 6.67
C PRO A 91 -7.23 -20.30 6.35
N ALA A 92 -7.62 -21.15 5.40
CA ALA A 92 -6.79 -22.22 4.88
C ALA A 92 -5.43 -21.74 4.32
N ARG A 93 -5.32 -20.45 3.92
CA ARG A 93 -4.05 -19.86 3.45
C ARG A 93 -2.99 -19.73 4.55
N TYR A 94 -3.42 -19.66 5.81
CA TYR A 94 -2.54 -19.58 6.98
C TYR A 94 -2.74 -20.73 7.97
N GLY A 95 -3.33 -21.85 7.47
CA GLY A 95 -3.43 -23.11 8.22
C GLY A 95 -4.45 -23.12 9.35
N GLU A 96 -5.41 -22.20 9.34
CA GLU A 96 -6.46 -22.10 10.35
C GLU A 96 -7.84 -22.55 9.80
N LYS A 97 -8.75 -22.92 10.71
CA LYS A 97 -10.16 -23.12 10.38
C LYS A 97 -10.87 -21.77 10.34
N ALA A 98 -11.94 -21.68 9.56
CA ALA A 98 -12.77 -20.49 9.49
C ALA A 98 -13.46 -20.23 10.83
N ASP A 99 -13.35 -19.00 11.34
CA ASP A 99 -14.12 -18.52 12.47
C ASP A 99 -15.56 -18.20 12.02
N PRO A 100 -16.60 -18.39 12.87
CA PRO A 100 -17.98 -18.02 12.54
C PRO A 100 -18.18 -16.54 12.18
N THR A 101 -17.30 -15.65 12.63
CA THR A 101 -17.34 -14.21 12.33
C THR A 101 -16.69 -13.84 11.01
N LEU A 102 -16.09 -14.82 10.29
CA LEU A 102 -15.41 -14.62 9.02
C LEU A 102 -16.34 -13.93 8.01
N GLY A 103 -15.83 -12.87 7.37
CA GLY A 103 -16.55 -12.12 6.36
C GLY A 103 -16.51 -12.77 4.98
N GLY A 104 -16.75 -11.96 3.95
CA GLY A 104 -16.77 -12.45 2.58
C GLY A 104 -15.38 -12.81 2.06
N VAL A 105 -15.14 -14.09 1.77
CA VAL A 105 -13.91 -14.62 1.15
C VAL A 105 -14.09 -14.77 -0.36
N SER A 106 -13.10 -14.34 -1.13
CA SER A 106 -13.02 -14.59 -2.57
C SER A 106 -11.79 -15.42 -2.92
N LEU A 107 -11.97 -16.74 -3.07
CA LEU A 107 -10.87 -17.63 -3.50
C LEU A 107 -10.31 -17.23 -4.87
N LEU A 108 -11.13 -16.65 -5.74
CA LEU A 108 -10.69 -16.14 -7.03
C LEU A 108 -9.67 -15.02 -6.86
N ARG A 109 -9.92 -14.08 -5.95
CA ARG A 109 -9.01 -13.00 -5.61
C ARG A 109 -7.76 -13.52 -4.90
N ASP A 110 -7.92 -14.40 -3.91
CA ASP A 110 -6.80 -15.01 -3.21
C ASP A 110 -5.84 -15.67 -4.19
N ASN A 111 -6.36 -16.53 -5.10
CA ASN A 111 -5.55 -17.23 -6.10
C ASN A 111 -4.83 -16.25 -7.03
N PHE A 112 -5.52 -15.20 -7.49
CA PHE A 112 -4.93 -14.19 -8.35
C PHE A 112 -3.79 -13.43 -7.65
N GLU A 113 -4.02 -12.91 -6.44
CA GLU A 113 -3.01 -12.16 -5.71
C GLU A 113 -1.80 -13.03 -5.32
N TRP A 114 -2.00 -14.34 -5.02
CA TRP A 114 -0.91 -15.29 -4.81
C TRP A 114 -0.04 -15.50 -6.05
N ARG A 115 -0.65 -15.58 -7.24
CA ARG A 115 0.08 -15.63 -8.52
C ARG A 115 0.91 -14.36 -8.71
N VAL A 116 0.28 -13.20 -8.58
CA VAL A 116 0.94 -11.90 -8.73
C VAL A 116 2.10 -11.76 -7.75
N LEU A 117 1.90 -12.06 -6.47
CA LEU A 117 2.93 -11.97 -5.44
C LEU A 117 4.10 -12.94 -5.68
N THR A 118 3.81 -14.16 -6.16
CA THR A 118 4.86 -15.13 -6.50
C THR A 118 5.78 -14.60 -7.60
N LEU A 119 5.21 -13.96 -8.62
CA LEU A 119 5.95 -13.37 -9.72
C LEU A 119 6.67 -12.06 -9.28
N ALA A 120 6.00 -11.20 -8.53
CA ALA A 120 6.56 -9.96 -8.01
C ALA A 120 7.77 -10.22 -7.09
N LYS A 121 7.68 -11.25 -6.22
CA LYS A 121 8.78 -11.65 -5.33
C LYS A 121 10.02 -12.10 -6.11
N LYS A 122 9.87 -12.89 -7.19
CA LYS A 122 10.99 -13.28 -8.06
C LYS A 122 11.70 -12.08 -8.67
N ARG A 123 10.97 -10.99 -8.96
CA ARG A 123 11.48 -9.75 -9.51
C ARG A 123 12.02 -8.77 -8.45
N ARG A 124 11.83 -9.07 -7.17
CA ARG A 124 12.06 -8.12 -6.07
C ARG A 124 11.34 -6.80 -6.28
N LEU A 125 10.17 -6.84 -6.91
CA LEU A 125 9.35 -5.65 -7.18
C LEU A 125 8.88 -5.03 -5.85
N PRO A 126 9.01 -3.71 -5.65
CA PRO A 126 8.48 -3.02 -4.48
C PRO A 126 6.98 -3.26 -4.30
N ILE A 127 6.54 -3.51 -3.07
CA ILE A 127 5.12 -3.82 -2.77
C ILE A 127 4.59 -2.94 -1.65
N VAL A 128 3.40 -2.37 -1.88
CA VAL A 128 2.57 -1.73 -0.86
C VAL A 128 1.29 -2.54 -0.68
N GLY A 129 0.96 -2.90 0.55
CA GLY A 129 -0.32 -3.52 0.91
C GLY A 129 -1.17 -2.58 1.76
N ILE A 130 -2.44 -2.38 1.40
CA ILE A 130 -3.38 -1.54 2.15
C ILE A 130 -4.52 -2.41 2.70
N CYS A 131 -4.78 -2.33 4.00
CA CYS A 131 -5.81 -3.07 4.73
C CYS A 131 -5.70 -4.58 4.45
N ARG A 132 -6.61 -5.17 3.68
CA ARG A 132 -6.47 -6.57 3.27
C ARG A 132 -5.13 -6.83 2.55
N GLY A 133 -4.59 -5.89 1.78
CA GLY A 133 -3.28 -6.01 1.14
C GLY A 133 -2.13 -6.17 2.14
N CYS A 134 -2.17 -5.50 3.29
CA CYS A 134 -1.23 -5.70 4.40
C CYS A 134 -1.35 -7.12 4.97
N GLN A 135 -2.57 -7.60 5.17
CA GLN A 135 -2.85 -8.97 5.64
C GLN A 135 -2.36 -10.02 4.64
N VAL A 136 -2.59 -9.80 3.34
CA VAL A 136 -2.08 -10.67 2.26
C VAL A 136 -0.57 -10.76 2.28
N LEU A 137 0.14 -9.63 2.44
CA LEU A 137 1.60 -9.62 2.57
C LEU A 137 2.05 -10.48 3.77
N ASN A 138 1.42 -10.31 4.93
CA ASN A 138 1.74 -11.08 6.12
C ASN A 138 1.52 -12.59 5.88
N VAL A 139 0.34 -12.97 5.39
CA VAL A 139 -0.02 -14.39 5.18
C VAL A 139 0.83 -15.04 4.09
N PHE A 140 1.05 -14.37 2.97
CA PHE A 140 1.86 -14.88 1.87
C PHE A 140 3.30 -15.21 2.29
N HIS A 141 3.84 -14.49 3.28
CA HIS A 141 5.19 -14.73 3.82
C HIS A 141 5.20 -15.61 5.09
N GLY A 142 4.07 -16.24 5.44
CA GLY A 142 3.99 -17.23 6.53
C GLY A 142 3.56 -16.69 7.89
N GLY A 143 2.96 -15.51 7.93
CA GLY A 143 2.24 -14.96 9.08
C GLY A 143 0.81 -15.50 9.19
N THR A 144 0.11 -15.10 10.26
CA THR A 144 -1.32 -15.44 10.47
C THR A 144 -2.11 -14.20 10.85
N LEU A 145 -3.45 -14.32 10.96
CA LEU A 145 -4.36 -13.23 11.26
C LEU A 145 -5.19 -13.50 12.51
N TRP A 146 -5.54 -12.47 13.25
CA TRP A 146 -6.76 -12.44 14.03
C TRP A 146 -7.93 -12.39 13.06
N GLN A 147 -8.79 -13.41 13.09
CA GLN A 147 -9.92 -13.49 12.16
C GLN A 147 -11.06 -12.54 12.57
N ASP A 148 -11.11 -12.16 13.85
CA ASP A 148 -12.01 -11.15 14.37
C ASP A 148 -11.44 -10.50 15.63
N LEU A 149 -11.08 -9.23 15.56
CA LEU A 149 -10.50 -8.49 16.67
C LEU A 149 -11.43 -8.43 17.89
N PRO A 150 -12.76 -8.11 17.74
CA PRO A 150 -13.66 -8.01 18.89
C PRO A 150 -13.75 -9.29 19.72
N SER A 151 -13.70 -10.47 19.10
CA SER A 151 -13.88 -11.75 19.80
C SER A 151 -12.56 -12.45 20.16
N GLN A 152 -11.48 -12.19 19.44
CA GLN A 152 -10.25 -12.96 19.56
C GLN A 152 -9.06 -12.16 20.12
N PHE A 153 -9.06 -10.83 20.00
CA PHE A 153 -7.93 -10.02 20.46
C PHE A 153 -7.90 -9.94 21.98
N PRO A 154 -6.70 -10.00 22.62
CA PRO A 154 -6.60 -10.03 24.09
C PRO A 154 -7.13 -8.81 24.83
N ALA A 155 -7.02 -7.60 24.22
CA ALA A 155 -7.60 -6.40 24.81
C ALA A 155 -9.12 -6.38 24.62
N LYS A 156 -9.85 -5.84 25.61
CA LYS A 156 -11.31 -5.67 25.54
C LYS A 156 -11.68 -4.42 24.75
N ASP A 157 -12.89 -4.43 24.20
CA ASP A 157 -13.52 -3.27 23.54
C ASP A 157 -12.73 -2.72 22.36
N VAL A 158 -12.00 -3.58 21.63
CA VAL A 158 -11.23 -3.21 20.44
C VAL A 158 -12.18 -2.85 19.30
N GLN A 159 -12.21 -1.57 18.97
CA GLN A 159 -13.07 -1.00 17.92
C GLN A 159 -12.24 -0.52 16.74
N HIS A 160 -12.31 -1.25 15.62
CA HIS A 160 -11.60 -0.93 14.38
C HIS A 160 -12.51 -0.87 13.15
N ARG A 161 -13.85 -0.71 13.38
CA ARG A 161 -14.84 -0.56 12.31
C ARG A 161 -15.45 0.83 12.30
N ASN A 162 -15.26 1.57 11.22
CA ASN A 162 -15.81 2.90 10.99
C ASN A 162 -15.45 3.91 12.09
N VAL A 163 -14.21 3.88 12.54
CA VAL A 163 -13.65 4.78 13.55
C VAL A 163 -12.36 5.42 13.07
N HIS A 164 -11.93 6.47 13.77
CA HIS A 164 -10.56 6.95 13.71
C HIS A 164 -9.89 6.68 15.05
N HIS A 165 -8.62 6.27 15.02
CA HIS A 165 -7.83 6.05 16.24
C HIS A 165 -6.38 6.47 16.03
N ALA A 166 -5.70 6.70 17.16
CA ALA A 166 -4.27 7.01 17.13
C ALA A 166 -3.45 5.76 16.79
N ILE A 167 -2.32 5.99 16.13
CA ILE A 167 -1.26 4.99 15.98
C ILE A 167 0.08 5.57 16.43
N SER A 168 0.93 4.73 17.01
CA SER A 168 2.36 5.00 17.21
C SER A 168 3.16 4.31 16.10
N ILE A 169 4.14 5.03 15.54
CA ILE A 169 4.96 4.59 14.42
C ILE A 169 6.42 4.53 14.88
N GLU A 170 7.11 3.44 14.58
CA GLU A 170 8.53 3.27 14.90
C GLU A 170 9.38 4.33 14.18
N PRO A 171 10.21 5.12 14.91
CA PRO A 171 10.90 6.28 14.33
C PRO A 171 11.89 5.95 13.19
N ASP A 172 12.49 4.76 13.23
CA ASP A 172 13.45 4.30 12.22
C ASP A 172 12.78 3.62 11.00
N SER A 173 11.44 3.47 11.05
CA SER A 173 10.67 2.77 10.02
C SER A 173 10.62 3.54 8.69
N LEU A 174 10.39 2.78 7.63
CA LEU A 174 10.08 3.35 6.33
C LEU A 174 8.80 4.18 6.38
N LEU A 175 7.76 3.72 7.10
CA LEU A 175 6.51 4.46 7.27
C LEU A 175 6.77 5.85 7.88
N ALA A 176 7.54 5.95 8.97
CA ALA A 176 7.87 7.23 9.60
C ALA A 176 8.60 8.17 8.64
N LYS A 177 9.53 7.63 7.83
CA LYS A 177 10.24 8.40 6.80
C LYS A 177 9.31 8.88 5.69
N MET A 178 8.36 8.05 5.25
CA MET A 178 7.42 8.40 4.19
C MET A 178 6.44 9.50 4.62
N VAL A 179 5.91 9.44 5.84
CA VAL A 179 4.91 10.41 6.33
C VAL A 179 5.53 11.57 7.10
N GLY A 180 6.73 11.41 7.65
CA GLY A 180 7.48 12.45 8.37
C GLY A 180 7.05 12.62 9.84
N VAL A 181 6.33 11.66 10.43
CA VAL A 181 5.88 11.69 11.84
C VAL A 181 6.00 10.30 12.48
N THR A 182 6.00 10.27 13.82
CA THR A 182 6.05 9.02 14.62
C THR A 182 4.73 8.71 15.33
N SER A 183 3.70 9.50 15.10
CA SER A 183 2.31 9.25 15.52
C SER A 183 1.34 9.92 14.57
N ALA A 184 0.17 9.34 14.40
CA ALA A 184 -0.90 9.89 13.57
C ALA A 184 -2.26 9.39 14.05
N THR A 185 -3.33 10.06 13.63
CA THR A 185 -4.69 9.52 13.67
C THR A 185 -5.01 8.94 12.31
N VAL A 186 -5.55 7.71 12.29
CA VAL A 186 -5.87 7.00 11.05
C VAL A 186 -7.33 6.54 11.06
N ASN A 187 -7.91 6.41 9.86
CA ASN A 187 -9.19 5.75 9.70
C ASN A 187 -9.07 4.23 9.89
N SER A 188 -10.12 3.58 10.33
CA SER A 188 -10.14 2.13 10.56
C SER A 188 -11.48 1.54 10.14
N THR A 189 -11.44 0.55 9.25
CA THR A 189 -12.62 -0.14 8.72
C THR A 189 -12.39 -1.64 8.59
N HIS A 190 -11.67 -2.25 9.53
CA HIS A 190 -11.32 -3.67 9.52
C HIS A 190 -11.77 -4.36 10.81
N HIS A 191 -11.89 -5.69 10.77
CA HIS A 191 -12.11 -6.53 11.93
C HIS A 191 -11.04 -7.62 12.06
N GLN A 192 -10.16 -7.72 11.08
CA GLN A 192 -9.01 -8.60 11.06
C GLN A 192 -7.72 -7.79 11.14
N ALA A 193 -6.65 -8.38 11.69
CA ALA A 193 -5.31 -7.81 11.69
C ALA A 193 -4.24 -8.91 11.74
N ALA A 194 -2.99 -8.57 11.48
CA ALA A 194 -1.87 -9.48 11.62
C ALA A 194 -1.75 -9.98 13.07
N LYS A 195 -1.64 -11.32 13.25
CA LYS A 195 -1.49 -12.00 14.55
C LYS A 195 -0.04 -12.43 14.74
N LYS A 196 0.41 -13.43 13.99
CA LYS A 196 1.81 -13.81 13.88
C LYS A 196 2.41 -13.04 12.70
N ILE A 197 3.48 -12.31 12.95
CA ILE A 197 4.17 -11.60 11.89
C ILE A 197 5.00 -12.58 11.07
N ALA A 198 4.96 -12.41 9.77
CA ALA A 198 5.73 -13.22 8.83
C ALA A 198 7.24 -13.13 9.08
N PRO A 199 8.00 -14.23 8.91
CA PRO A 199 9.46 -14.17 8.90
C PRO A 199 9.97 -13.13 7.90
N GLY A 200 10.96 -12.32 8.32
CA GLY A 200 11.52 -11.26 7.50
C GLY A 200 10.70 -9.96 7.47
N PHE A 201 9.65 -9.86 8.30
CA PHE A 201 8.90 -8.62 8.52
C PHE A 201 9.01 -8.17 9.97
N ARG A 202 8.84 -6.87 10.20
CA ARG A 202 8.72 -6.27 11.54
C ARG A 202 7.47 -5.40 11.65
N VAL A 203 6.94 -5.27 12.85
CA VAL A 203 5.86 -4.34 13.15
C VAL A 203 6.44 -2.93 13.22
N VAL A 204 5.81 -1.97 12.56
CA VAL A 204 6.26 -0.58 12.54
C VAL A 204 5.19 0.42 12.92
N ALA A 205 3.94 -0.02 13.11
CA ALA A 205 2.92 0.80 13.76
C ALA A 205 1.92 -0.07 14.53
N LYS A 206 1.41 0.50 15.64
CA LYS A 206 0.39 -0.11 16.48
C LYS A 206 -0.64 0.91 16.95
N SER A 207 -1.88 0.43 17.16
CA SER A 207 -2.90 1.15 17.91
C SER A 207 -2.57 1.16 19.42
N PRO A 208 -3.24 1.99 20.24
CA PRO A 208 -3.07 2.00 21.70
C PRO A 208 -3.33 0.64 22.37
N GLU A 209 -4.25 -0.16 21.82
CA GLU A 209 -4.60 -1.50 22.31
C GLU A 209 -3.56 -2.55 21.91
N GLY A 210 -2.63 -2.20 21.02
CA GLY A 210 -1.57 -3.07 20.53
C GLY A 210 -1.89 -3.80 19.23
N VAL A 211 -3.00 -3.47 18.54
CA VAL A 211 -3.30 -4.01 17.22
C VAL A 211 -2.24 -3.56 16.22
N VAL A 212 -1.77 -4.48 15.39
CA VAL A 212 -0.77 -4.19 14.36
C VAL A 212 -1.41 -3.35 13.25
N GLU A 213 -0.86 -2.15 13.05
CA GLU A 213 -1.35 -1.18 12.07
C GLU A 213 -0.42 -1.00 10.86
N ALA A 214 0.85 -1.39 11.00
CA ALA A 214 1.75 -1.48 9.85
C ALA A 214 2.86 -2.51 10.08
N ILE A 215 3.28 -3.13 8.99
CA ILE A 215 4.43 -4.02 8.91
C ILE A 215 5.32 -3.61 7.75
N GLU A 216 6.63 -3.81 7.87
CA GLU A 216 7.58 -3.64 6.76
C GLU A 216 8.55 -4.82 6.70
N ALA A 217 8.99 -5.16 5.49
CA ALA A 217 9.99 -6.21 5.32
C ALA A 217 11.40 -5.66 5.63
N ILE A 218 12.25 -6.53 6.18
CA ILE A 218 13.62 -6.20 6.58
C ILE A 218 14.55 -6.16 5.37
N ASP A 219 14.49 -7.18 4.52
CA ASP A 219 15.42 -7.37 3.38
C ASP A 219 14.70 -7.34 2.01
N TYR A 220 13.48 -6.85 1.98
CA TYR A 220 12.66 -6.79 0.78
C TYR A 220 11.90 -5.45 0.73
N PRO A 221 11.75 -4.81 -0.44
CA PRO A 221 11.07 -3.52 -0.52
C PRO A 221 9.55 -3.68 -0.42
N ALA A 222 9.05 -3.95 0.79
CA ALA A 222 7.61 -4.11 1.02
C ALA A 222 7.16 -3.48 2.34
N ILE A 223 6.02 -2.83 2.28
CA ILE A 223 5.31 -2.25 3.43
C ILE A 223 3.82 -2.57 3.35
N GLY A 224 3.21 -2.89 4.47
CA GLY A 224 1.76 -3.02 4.62
C GLY A 224 1.23 -2.08 5.68
N VAL A 225 0.14 -1.38 5.39
CA VAL A 225 -0.61 -0.58 6.36
C VAL A 225 -2.03 -1.12 6.51
N GLN A 226 -2.52 -1.21 7.75
CA GLN A 226 -3.83 -1.80 8.03
C GLN A 226 -4.98 -0.81 7.82
N PHE A 227 -4.71 0.47 8.02
CA PHE A 227 -5.63 1.58 7.75
C PHE A 227 -5.71 1.91 6.24
N HIS A 228 -6.53 2.90 5.86
CA HIS A 228 -6.81 3.27 4.47
C HIS A 228 -6.28 4.67 4.13
N PRO A 229 -4.97 4.84 3.88
CA PRO A 229 -4.39 6.14 3.51
C PRO A 229 -4.97 6.68 2.19
N GLU A 230 -5.40 5.80 1.27
CA GLU A 230 -6.02 6.22 0.02
C GLU A 230 -7.33 6.97 0.23
N ARG A 231 -8.15 6.56 1.23
CA ARG A 231 -9.39 7.26 1.57
C ARG A 231 -9.12 8.58 2.26
N MET A 232 -8.11 8.62 3.14
CA MET A 232 -7.69 9.86 3.80
C MET A 232 -7.29 10.91 2.76
N VAL A 233 -6.55 10.51 1.71
CA VAL A 233 -6.17 11.42 0.61
C VAL A 233 -7.35 11.78 -0.29
N ALA A 234 -8.16 10.82 -0.71
CA ALA A 234 -9.22 11.03 -1.69
C ALA A 234 -10.45 11.72 -1.08
N GLN A 235 -10.88 11.28 0.10
CA GLN A 235 -12.13 11.70 0.73
C GLN A 235 -11.93 12.78 1.78
N GLU A 236 -10.87 12.69 2.61
CA GLU A 236 -10.61 13.58 3.74
C GLU A 236 -9.61 14.71 3.40
N LYS A 237 -8.95 14.64 2.22
CA LYS A 237 -7.93 15.59 1.74
C LYS A 237 -6.75 15.72 2.69
N ASP A 238 -6.35 14.61 3.31
CA ASP A 238 -5.29 14.56 4.31
C ASP A 238 -3.91 14.72 3.66
N GLU A 239 -3.26 15.84 3.97
CA GLU A 239 -1.93 16.19 3.47
C GLU A 239 -0.82 15.31 4.08
N LEU A 240 -1.01 14.78 5.29
CA LEU A 240 -0.03 13.90 5.93
C LEU A 240 0.09 12.59 5.14
N PHE A 241 -1.06 11.95 4.83
CA PHE A 241 -1.06 10.70 4.09
C PHE A 241 -0.89 10.89 2.57
N LEU A 242 -1.06 12.09 2.04
CA LEU A 242 -0.59 12.41 0.68
C LEU A 242 0.93 12.19 0.55
N LYS A 243 1.72 12.52 1.58
CA LYS A 243 3.17 12.25 1.61
C LYS A 243 3.50 10.76 1.47
N PHE A 244 2.66 9.87 2.00
CA PHE A 244 2.83 8.42 1.80
C PHE A 244 2.89 8.08 0.31
N PHE A 245 1.95 8.59 -0.50
CA PHE A 245 1.90 8.34 -1.94
C PHE A 245 2.96 9.11 -2.73
N GLN A 246 3.38 10.30 -2.28
CA GLN A 246 4.49 11.07 -2.87
C GLN A 246 5.84 10.37 -2.67
N ASN A 247 6.00 9.66 -1.55
CA ASN A 247 7.24 9.03 -1.14
C ASN A 247 7.33 7.52 -1.46
N LEU A 248 6.46 6.98 -2.31
CA LEU A 248 6.50 5.57 -2.73
C LEU A 248 7.86 5.16 -3.34
N LYS A 249 8.59 6.11 -3.93
CA LYS A 249 9.96 5.90 -4.45
C LYS A 249 10.98 5.47 -3.38
N MET A 250 10.72 5.71 -2.10
CA MET A 250 11.58 5.26 -1.01
C MET A 250 11.62 3.72 -0.85
N LEU A 251 10.70 3.00 -1.52
CA LEU A 251 10.69 1.54 -1.58
C LEU A 251 11.65 0.97 -2.64
N LYS A 252 12.26 1.80 -3.50
CA LYS A 252 13.20 1.35 -4.54
C LYS A 252 14.60 1.15 -4.03
#